data_8be3465d260af7c796939be8158c9472
#
_entry.id   8be3465d260af7c796939be8158c9472
#
_cell.length_a   1.000
_cell.length_b   1.000
_cell.length_c   1.000
_cell.angle_alpha   90.00
_cell.angle_beta   90.00
_cell.angle_gamma   90.00
#
_symmetry.space_group_name_H-M   'P 1'
#
loop_
_entity.id
_entity.type
_entity.pdbx_description
1 polymer ?
#
loop_
_entity_poly.entity_id
_entity_poly.type
_entity_poly.pdbx_seq_one_letter_code
_entity_poly.pdbx_strand_id
1 'polypeptide(L)'
;MDKKDEIILQQLDVIRSMTERNLRSMNADFWGTPLSPADKTPEKAPDKTPEKAPDKKSGGPEQQTEAPEPLPKEDMKDLLAELDSYIGLQTVKEEVHNLINMASVYQLRRQHGLPTTDMSLHLVFTGNPGTGKTMMARMMARIYRSLDILSRGQLVEVDRSGLVAGYVGQTALKTQKVIEKAMGGVLFIDEAFALNGKSENDFGQEAIDTVLKAMEDHRDDLVVIVAGYTDLMDKFIHSNPGLESRFNRFLLFEDYTADEMVQIFDMQCKKGCYRLTEDARPLVRDY
;
A
#
# COMPACT_ATOMS: atom_id res chain seq x y z
N MET A 1 35.76 -18.78 28.53
CA MET A 1 34.68 -18.35 27.61
C MET A 1 35.25 -17.27 26.71
N ASP A 2 35.26 -17.54 25.43
CA ASP A 2 35.89 -16.62 24.46
C ASP A 2 34.95 -15.40 24.25
N LYS A 3 35.53 -14.20 24.04
CA LYS A 3 34.74 -12.96 23.78
C LYS A 3 33.70 -13.13 22.66
N LYS A 4 33.92 -14.11 21.79
CA LYS A 4 32.96 -14.48 20.72
C LYS A 4 31.72 -15.17 21.27
N ASP A 5 31.88 -16.04 22.26
CA ASP A 5 30.76 -16.76 22.89
C ASP A 5 29.85 -15.84 23.66
N GLU A 6 30.41 -14.80 24.28
CA GLU A 6 29.66 -13.78 25.03
C GLU A 6 28.82 -12.89 24.09
N ILE A 7 29.34 -12.54 22.90
CA ILE A 7 28.62 -11.78 21.87
C ILE A 7 27.48 -12.62 21.28
N ILE A 8 27.71 -13.92 21.04
CA ILE A 8 26.68 -14.84 20.53
C ILE A 8 25.56 -15.01 21.54
N LEU A 9 25.85 -15.13 22.83
CA LEU A 9 24.86 -15.21 23.90
C LEU A 9 24.03 -13.92 24.00
N GLN A 10 24.66 -12.75 23.93
CA GLN A 10 23.93 -11.48 23.90
C GLN A 10 23.01 -11.35 22.67
N GLN A 11 23.45 -11.79 21.50
CA GLN A 11 22.62 -11.77 20.29
C GLN A 11 21.42 -12.75 20.41
N LEU A 12 21.62 -13.92 20.98
CA LEU A 12 20.54 -14.88 21.23
C LEU A 12 19.50 -14.35 22.23
N ASP A 13 19.92 -13.64 23.26
CA ASP A 13 18.99 -13.01 24.22
C ASP A 13 18.18 -11.88 23.58
N VAL A 14 18.78 -11.09 22.69
CA VAL A 14 18.06 -10.06 21.92
C VAL A 14 17.03 -10.68 20.98
N ILE A 15 17.42 -11.74 20.25
CA ILE A 15 16.51 -12.48 19.35
C ILE A 15 15.36 -13.09 20.14
N ARG A 16 15.63 -13.70 21.28
CA ARG A 16 14.61 -14.28 22.17
C ARG A 16 13.64 -13.22 22.69
N SER A 17 14.14 -12.07 23.12
CA SER A 17 13.30 -10.98 23.61
C SER A 17 12.44 -10.33 22.52
N MET A 18 12.92 -10.30 21.26
CA MET A 18 12.15 -9.84 20.10
C MET A 18 11.07 -10.86 19.73
N THR A 19 11.39 -12.16 19.76
CA THR A 19 10.42 -13.23 19.48
C THR A 19 9.32 -13.29 20.52
N GLU A 20 9.63 -13.13 21.80
CA GLU A 20 8.63 -13.07 22.89
C GLU A 20 7.74 -11.84 22.81
N ARG A 21 8.27 -10.67 22.37
CA ARG A 21 7.47 -9.46 22.11
C ARG A 21 6.53 -9.62 20.94
N ASN A 22 7.01 -10.21 19.83
CA ASN A 22 6.18 -10.48 18.66
C ASN A 22 5.08 -11.51 18.95
N LEU A 23 5.38 -12.56 19.72
CA LEU A 23 4.37 -13.55 20.15
C LEU A 23 3.30 -12.93 21.08
N ARG A 24 3.66 -11.99 21.95
CA ARG A 24 2.68 -11.28 22.79
C ARG A 24 1.81 -10.33 21.98
N SER A 25 2.36 -9.66 20.98
CA SER A 25 1.61 -8.82 20.04
C SER A 25 0.64 -9.65 19.19
N MET A 26 1.09 -10.77 18.63
CA MET A 26 0.22 -11.66 17.84
C MET A 26 -0.88 -12.33 18.66
N ASN A 27 -0.66 -12.65 19.94
CA ASN A 27 -1.69 -13.24 20.81
C ASN A 27 -2.76 -12.22 21.25
N ALA A 28 -2.46 -10.94 21.27
CA ALA A 28 -3.43 -9.89 21.64
C ALA A 28 -4.44 -9.61 20.51
N ASP A 29 -4.04 -9.77 19.24
CA ASP A 29 -4.85 -9.39 18.09
C ASP A 29 -5.58 -10.56 17.42
N PHE A 30 -5.18 -11.82 17.67
CA PHE A 30 -5.72 -12.99 16.96
C PHE A 30 -6.75 -13.83 17.76
N TRP A 31 -6.75 -13.76 19.10
CA TRP A 31 -7.73 -14.44 19.94
C TRP A 31 -8.38 -13.42 20.87
N GLY A 32 -9.62 -13.05 20.54
CA GLY A 32 -10.45 -12.24 21.42
C GLY A 32 -10.49 -12.82 22.85
N THR A 33 -10.52 -11.91 23.83
CA THR A 33 -10.56 -12.19 25.27
C THR A 33 -11.46 -13.37 25.63
N PRO A 34 -10.99 -14.30 26.50
CA PRO A 34 -11.84 -15.38 26.99
C PRO A 34 -12.96 -14.83 27.87
N LEU A 35 -14.18 -15.18 27.52
CA LEU A 35 -15.37 -15.00 28.36
C LEU A 35 -15.22 -15.80 29.65
N SER A 36 -15.28 -15.13 30.80
CA SER A 36 -15.46 -15.77 32.10
C SER A 36 -16.87 -16.34 32.22
N PRO A 37 -17.05 -17.52 32.80
CA PRO A 37 -18.35 -18.17 32.87
C PRO A 37 -19.16 -17.78 34.13
N ALA A 38 -20.45 -17.73 33.89
CA ALA A 38 -21.58 -17.89 34.81
C ALA A 38 -22.00 -16.73 35.72
N ASP A 39 -23.20 -16.18 35.53
CA ASP A 39 -24.32 -16.65 36.37
C ASP A 39 -25.67 -16.39 35.70
N LYS A 40 -26.58 -17.37 35.86
CA LYS A 40 -27.97 -17.38 35.38
C LYS A 40 -28.85 -16.65 36.38
N THR A 41 -29.84 -15.88 35.99
CA THR A 41 -31.25 -16.17 35.94
C THR A 41 -32.09 -14.90 35.69
N PRO A 42 -33.33 -15.03 35.18
CA PRO A 42 -34.04 -13.97 34.50
C PRO A 42 -35.12 -13.31 35.34
N GLU A 43 -35.38 -12.02 35.15
CA GLU A 43 -36.68 -11.47 35.49
C GLU A 43 -37.06 -10.19 34.70
N LYS A 44 -38.17 -10.35 33.97
CA LYS A 44 -39.25 -9.42 33.61
C LYS A 44 -39.02 -7.92 33.47
N ALA A 45 -39.40 -7.46 32.25
CA ALA A 45 -39.81 -6.08 31.96
C ALA A 45 -40.94 -5.58 32.86
N PRO A 46 -41.10 -4.26 33.07
CA PRO A 46 -42.07 -3.51 32.28
C PRO A 46 -41.65 -2.12 31.80
N ASP A 47 -42.13 -1.84 30.61
CA ASP A 47 -42.64 -0.61 30.02
C ASP A 47 -42.66 0.68 30.88
N LYS A 48 -42.06 1.78 30.37
CA LYS A 48 -42.60 3.14 30.29
C LYS A 48 -41.65 4.15 29.62
N THR A 49 -42.23 4.87 28.71
CA THR A 49 -41.77 6.00 27.88
C THR A 49 -41.47 7.28 28.71
N PRO A 50 -41.15 8.44 28.05
CA PRO A 50 -39.81 9.00 27.96
C PRO A 50 -39.67 10.32 28.75
N GLU A 51 -38.44 10.68 29.12
CA GLU A 51 -38.19 12.01 29.62
C GLU A 51 -36.88 12.61 29.03
N LYS A 52 -36.99 13.91 28.72
CA LYS A 52 -36.05 14.77 28.00
C LYS A 52 -34.71 15.00 28.71
N ALA A 53 -33.71 15.17 27.89
CA ALA A 53 -32.37 15.74 28.00
C ALA A 53 -31.95 16.48 29.29
N PRO A 54 -30.62 16.58 29.57
CA PRO A 54 -29.84 17.66 28.94
C PRO A 54 -28.43 17.29 28.47
N ASP A 55 -27.98 18.07 27.52
CA ASP A 55 -26.63 18.15 26.99
C ASP A 55 -25.50 18.04 28.02
N LYS A 56 -24.57 17.11 27.82
CA LYS A 56 -23.22 17.22 28.34
C LYS A 56 -22.24 17.01 27.19
N LYS A 57 -21.65 18.12 26.77
CA LYS A 57 -20.39 18.17 26.05
C LYS A 57 -19.35 17.36 26.82
N SER A 58 -18.86 16.30 26.24
CA SER A 58 -17.58 15.70 26.60
C SER A 58 -16.74 15.63 25.33
N GLY A 59 -16.00 16.71 25.08
CA GLY A 59 -14.88 16.68 24.15
C GLY A 59 -13.80 15.80 24.77
N GLY A 60 -13.66 14.58 24.26
CA GLY A 60 -12.45 13.80 24.41
C GLY A 60 -11.37 14.42 23.50
N PRO A 61 -10.09 14.37 23.86
CA PRO A 61 -9.06 14.90 23.00
C PRO A 61 -9.05 14.09 21.70
N GLU A 62 -9.33 14.76 20.58
CA GLU A 62 -8.98 14.26 19.25
C GLU A 62 -7.48 13.96 19.26
N GLN A 63 -7.12 12.69 19.20
CA GLN A 63 -5.76 12.31 18.90
C GLN A 63 -5.48 12.84 17.49
N GLN A 64 -4.78 13.96 17.42
CA GLN A 64 -4.10 14.42 16.22
C GLN A 64 -3.15 13.29 15.84
N THR A 65 -3.52 12.51 14.83
CA THR A 65 -2.59 11.60 14.19
C THR A 65 -1.54 12.49 13.53
N GLU A 66 -0.38 12.59 14.15
CA GLU A 66 0.78 13.27 13.57
C GLU A 66 1.00 12.70 12.19
N ALA A 67 1.13 13.59 11.22
CA ALA A 67 1.42 13.20 9.86
C ALA A 67 2.76 12.43 9.82
N PRO A 68 2.87 11.32 9.07
CA PRO A 68 4.09 10.54 9.04
C PRO A 68 5.29 11.40 8.64
N GLU A 69 6.42 11.18 9.31
CA GLU A 69 7.66 11.88 8.98
C GLU A 69 8.07 11.61 7.54
N PRO A 70 8.65 12.61 6.84
CA PRO A 70 9.14 12.42 5.48
C PRO A 70 10.21 11.33 5.42
N LEU A 71 10.12 10.44 4.44
CA LEU A 71 11.19 9.48 4.19
C LEU A 71 12.48 10.23 3.79
N PRO A 72 13.67 9.73 4.19
CA PRO A 72 14.93 10.29 3.75
C PRO A 72 15.03 10.22 2.22
N LYS A 73 15.66 11.23 1.61
CA LYS A 73 15.99 11.15 0.19
C LYS A 73 17.15 10.18 0.02
N GLU A 74 16.98 9.27 -0.93
CA GLU A 74 17.99 8.29 -1.29
C GLU A 74 18.72 8.72 -2.56
N ASP A 75 19.93 8.23 -2.77
CA ASP A 75 20.64 8.48 -4.04
C ASP A 75 19.90 7.74 -5.17
N MET A 76 19.63 8.46 -6.25
CA MET A 76 18.95 7.89 -7.42
C MET A 76 19.72 6.71 -8.02
N LYS A 77 21.05 6.71 -7.92
CA LYS A 77 21.88 5.60 -8.42
C LYS A 77 21.64 4.32 -7.63
N ASP A 78 21.48 4.44 -6.30
CA ASP A 78 21.23 3.30 -5.43
C ASP A 78 19.82 2.74 -5.69
N LEU A 79 18.82 3.63 -5.86
CA LEU A 79 17.46 3.24 -6.21
C LEU A 79 17.37 2.52 -7.57
N LEU A 80 18.09 3.01 -8.58
CA LEU A 80 18.17 2.37 -9.88
C LEU A 80 18.89 1.02 -9.82
N ALA A 81 19.99 0.92 -9.06
CA ALA A 81 20.67 -0.34 -8.84
C ALA A 81 19.79 -1.36 -8.11
N GLU A 82 18.98 -0.92 -7.12
CA GLU A 82 18.01 -1.77 -6.45
C GLU A 82 16.90 -2.22 -7.41
N LEU A 83 16.35 -1.32 -8.22
CA LEU A 83 15.35 -1.62 -9.24
C LEU A 83 15.87 -2.67 -10.24
N ASP A 84 17.10 -2.48 -10.74
CA ASP A 84 17.71 -3.39 -11.70
C ASP A 84 18.03 -4.77 -11.08
N SER A 85 18.23 -4.82 -9.76
CA SER A 85 18.48 -6.07 -9.02
C SER A 85 17.27 -6.96 -8.86
N TYR A 86 16.06 -6.45 -9.09
CA TYR A 86 14.84 -7.27 -9.02
C TYR A 86 14.86 -8.34 -10.11
N ILE A 87 14.42 -9.55 -9.77
CA ILE A 87 14.36 -10.66 -10.70
C ILE A 87 13.17 -10.46 -11.63
N GLY A 88 13.37 -10.69 -12.94
CA GLY A 88 12.33 -10.49 -13.95
C GLY A 88 11.90 -9.04 -14.10
N LEU A 89 10.63 -8.83 -14.39
CA LEU A 89 9.97 -7.51 -14.51
C LEU A 89 10.62 -6.58 -15.54
N GLN A 90 11.16 -7.13 -16.64
CA GLN A 90 11.95 -6.35 -17.60
C GLN A 90 11.14 -5.19 -18.18
N THR A 91 9.93 -5.43 -18.64
CA THR A 91 9.02 -4.42 -19.20
C THR A 91 8.72 -3.32 -18.17
N VAL A 92 8.47 -3.71 -16.91
CA VAL A 92 8.20 -2.75 -15.83
C VAL A 92 9.41 -1.89 -15.52
N LYS A 93 10.61 -2.48 -15.47
CA LYS A 93 11.88 -1.74 -15.26
C LYS A 93 12.09 -0.69 -16.34
N GLU A 94 11.95 -1.07 -17.61
CA GLU A 94 12.08 -0.15 -18.75
C GLU A 94 11.09 1.02 -18.66
N GLU A 95 9.84 0.75 -18.33
CA GLU A 95 8.83 1.80 -18.15
C GLU A 95 9.14 2.71 -16.95
N VAL A 96 9.65 2.15 -15.85
CA VAL A 96 10.06 2.95 -14.69
C VAL A 96 11.29 3.83 -15.03
N HIS A 97 12.28 3.32 -15.75
CA HIS A 97 13.39 4.13 -16.25
C HIS A 97 12.91 5.27 -17.16
N ASN A 98 11.97 5.01 -18.06
CA ASN A 98 11.36 6.02 -18.93
C ASN A 98 10.63 7.09 -18.09
N LEU A 99 9.86 6.69 -17.08
CA LEU A 99 9.19 7.61 -16.17
C LEU A 99 10.16 8.51 -15.40
N ILE A 100 11.26 7.95 -14.89
CA ILE A 100 12.31 8.70 -14.19
C ILE A 100 12.93 9.75 -15.13
N ASN A 101 13.28 9.34 -16.35
CA ASN A 101 13.84 10.26 -17.34
C ASN A 101 12.87 11.40 -17.68
N MET A 102 11.61 11.09 -17.90
CA MET A 102 10.58 12.11 -18.17
C MET A 102 10.38 13.04 -16.99
N ALA A 103 10.28 12.50 -15.77
CA ALA A 103 10.12 13.28 -14.55
C ALA A 103 11.32 14.20 -14.29
N SER A 104 12.52 13.72 -14.55
CA SER A 104 13.76 14.50 -14.43
C SER A 104 13.78 15.68 -15.44
N VAL A 105 13.39 15.43 -16.69
CA VAL A 105 13.27 16.49 -17.70
C VAL A 105 12.17 17.51 -17.31
N TYR A 106 11.03 17.04 -16.82
CA TYR A 106 9.96 17.92 -16.35
C TYR A 106 10.42 18.85 -15.22
N GLN A 107 11.12 18.30 -14.23
CA GLN A 107 11.69 19.09 -13.14
C GLN A 107 12.73 20.11 -13.63
N LEU A 108 13.63 19.68 -14.50
CA LEU A 108 14.64 20.58 -15.06
C LEU A 108 14.00 21.75 -15.81
N ARG A 109 12.96 21.48 -16.59
CA ARG A 109 12.18 22.55 -17.27
C ARG A 109 11.52 23.50 -16.29
N ARG A 110 10.92 22.98 -15.20
CA ARG A 110 10.29 23.78 -14.14
C ARG A 110 11.30 24.67 -13.43
N GLN A 111 12.50 24.14 -13.11
CA GLN A 111 13.59 24.91 -12.49
C GLN A 111 14.09 26.06 -13.36
N HIS A 112 14.06 25.89 -14.69
CA HIS A 112 14.46 26.92 -15.65
C HIS A 112 13.30 27.83 -16.11
N GLY A 113 12.11 27.73 -15.50
CA GLY A 113 10.94 28.54 -15.86
C GLY A 113 10.42 28.28 -17.27
N LEU A 114 10.72 27.13 -17.86
CA LEU A 114 10.24 26.73 -19.18
C LEU A 114 8.81 26.21 -19.11
N PRO A 115 7.98 26.40 -20.16
CA PRO A 115 6.65 25.84 -20.22
C PRO A 115 6.70 24.31 -20.03
N THR A 116 5.87 23.80 -19.13
CA THR A 116 5.69 22.37 -18.92
C THR A 116 4.25 21.99 -19.26
N THR A 117 4.07 20.85 -19.90
CA THR A 117 2.75 20.24 -20.06
C THR A 117 2.43 19.46 -18.78
N ASP A 118 1.18 19.45 -18.37
CA ASP A 118 0.73 18.68 -17.22
C ASP A 118 1.02 17.21 -17.48
N MET A 119 1.84 16.62 -16.61
CA MET A 119 2.21 15.21 -16.69
C MET A 119 1.45 14.46 -15.59
N SER A 120 0.57 13.54 -15.98
CA SER A 120 -0.02 12.63 -15.02
C SER A 120 1.03 11.61 -14.56
N LEU A 121 1.24 11.55 -13.24
CA LEU A 121 2.15 10.60 -12.60
C LEU A 121 1.39 9.40 -11.99
N HIS A 122 0.07 9.38 -12.16
CA HIS A 122 -0.76 8.28 -11.70
C HIS A 122 -0.58 7.06 -12.59
N LEU A 123 -0.59 5.87 -12.00
CA LEU A 123 -0.23 4.62 -12.68
C LEU A 123 -1.32 3.56 -12.48
N VAL A 124 -1.47 2.71 -13.49
CA VAL A 124 -2.25 1.47 -13.42
C VAL A 124 -1.31 0.29 -13.45
N PHE A 125 -1.32 -0.53 -12.42
CA PHE A 125 -0.55 -1.77 -12.33
C PHE A 125 -1.46 -2.95 -12.64
N THR A 126 -1.17 -3.66 -13.69
CA THR A 126 -1.97 -4.81 -14.12
C THR A 126 -1.15 -6.10 -14.08
N GLY A 127 -1.78 -7.21 -13.74
CA GLY A 127 -1.12 -8.52 -13.69
C GLY A 127 -1.64 -9.40 -12.55
N ASN A 128 -1.19 -10.65 -12.53
CA ASN A 128 -1.61 -11.66 -11.56
C ASN A 128 -1.09 -11.36 -10.13
N PRO A 129 -1.68 -11.94 -9.08
CA PRO A 129 -1.19 -11.81 -7.70
C PRO A 129 0.25 -12.34 -7.59
N GLY A 130 1.03 -11.75 -6.69
CA GLY A 130 2.41 -12.20 -6.42
C GLY A 130 3.46 -11.73 -7.44
N THR A 131 3.09 -10.98 -8.48
CA THR A 131 4.01 -10.47 -9.51
C THR A 131 4.82 -9.23 -9.08
N GLY A 132 4.68 -8.75 -7.85
CA GLY A 132 5.51 -7.68 -7.30
C GLY A 132 4.91 -6.27 -7.39
N LYS A 133 3.61 -6.10 -7.68
CA LYS A 133 2.95 -4.79 -7.81
C LYS A 133 3.15 -3.89 -6.59
N THR A 134 2.87 -4.37 -5.38
CA THR A 134 3.03 -3.60 -4.14
C THR A 134 4.50 -3.24 -3.88
N MET A 135 5.43 -4.17 -4.17
CA MET A 135 6.87 -3.91 -4.06
C MET A 135 7.30 -2.77 -4.98
N MET A 136 6.84 -2.78 -6.23
CA MET A 136 7.11 -1.72 -7.19
C MET A 136 6.46 -0.39 -6.80
N ALA A 137 5.26 -0.39 -6.22
CA ALA A 137 4.62 0.82 -5.71
C ALA A 137 5.45 1.48 -4.59
N ARG A 138 6.06 0.69 -3.70
CA ARG A 138 7.02 1.19 -2.67
C ARG A 138 8.26 1.79 -3.30
N MET A 139 8.82 1.14 -4.32
CA MET A 139 9.96 1.65 -5.08
C MET A 139 9.62 2.98 -5.76
N MET A 140 8.45 3.08 -6.40
CA MET A 140 7.99 4.32 -7.04
C MET A 140 7.84 5.46 -6.04
N ALA A 141 7.34 5.21 -4.83
CA ALA A 141 7.19 6.22 -3.79
C ALA A 141 8.57 6.80 -3.38
N ARG A 142 9.58 5.95 -3.21
CA ARG A 142 10.98 6.34 -2.91
C ARG A 142 11.60 7.13 -4.07
N ILE A 143 11.41 6.67 -5.30
CA ILE A 143 11.89 7.34 -6.52
C ILE A 143 11.28 8.75 -6.64
N TYR A 144 9.95 8.88 -6.52
CA TYR A 144 9.28 10.18 -6.60
C TYR A 144 9.70 11.12 -5.47
N ARG A 145 10.00 10.59 -4.28
CA ARG A 145 10.58 11.36 -3.18
C ARG A 145 11.98 11.88 -3.51
N SER A 146 12.82 11.02 -4.08
CA SER A 146 14.20 11.38 -4.43
C SER A 146 14.27 12.36 -5.61
N LEU A 147 13.26 12.35 -6.48
CA LEU A 147 13.08 13.33 -7.56
C LEU A 147 12.42 14.63 -7.11
N ASP A 148 12.12 14.87 -5.82
CA ASP A 148 11.39 16.05 -5.35
C ASP A 148 9.99 16.24 -5.97
N ILE A 149 9.37 15.15 -6.42
CA ILE A 149 7.99 15.14 -6.90
C ILE A 149 7.03 15.05 -5.73
N LEU A 150 7.35 14.20 -4.76
CA LEU A 150 6.56 14.03 -3.54
C LEU A 150 7.31 14.58 -2.33
N SER A 151 6.60 15.29 -1.46
CA SER A 151 7.17 15.96 -0.30
C SER A 151 7.58 15.00 0.82
N ARG A 152 6.99 13.79 0.91
CA ARG A 152 7.23 12.80 1.98
C ARG A 152 7.66 11.44 1.48
N GLY A 153 7.02 10.93 0.40
CA GLY A 153 7.37 9.68 -0.25
C GLY A 153 6.87 8.41 0.45
N GLN A 154 5.94 8.51 1.43
CA GLN A 154 5.31 7.35 2.05
C GLN A 154 4.35 6.64 1.07
N LEU A 155 4.16 5.33 1.28
CA LEU A 155 3.12 4.55 0.63
C LEU A 155 1.97 4.29 1.61
N VAL A 156 0.77 4.64 1.21
CA VAL A 156 -0.48 4.24 1.89
C VAL A 156 -1.18 3.21 1.05
N GLU A 157 -1.20 1.97 1.54
CA GLU A 157 -1.78 0.81 0.86
C GLU A 157 -3.19 0.56 1.40
N VAL A 158 -4.15 0.45 0.50
CA VAL A 158 -5.55 0.18 0.84
C VAL A 158 -6.21 -0.70 -0.23
N ASP A 159 -7.27 -1.35 0.16
CA ASP A 159 -8.21 -2.05 -0.71
C ASP A 159 -9.60 -1.37 -0.67
N ARG A 160 -10.61 -1.98 -1.31
CA ARG A 160 -11.99 -1.51 -1.23
C ARG A 160 -12.45 -1.33 0.22
N SER A 161 -12.11 -2.27 1.10
CA SER A 161 -12.58 -2.24 2.50
C SER A 161 -12.03 -1.04 3.27
N GLY A 162 -10.83 -0.59 2.93
CA GLY A 162 -10.20 0.60 3.48
C GLY A 162 -10.85 1.92 3.05
N LEU A 163 -11.50 1.96 1.88
CA LEU A 163 -12.12 3.17 1.31
C LEU A 163 -13.61 3.24 1.54
N VAL A 164 -14.34 2.15 1.29
CA VAL A 164 -15.80 2.12 1.33
C VAL A 164 -16.31 1.88 2.75
N ALA A 165 -17.35 2.62 3.15
CA ALA A 165 -18.05 2.44 4.40
C ALA A 165 -19.36 1.68 4.19
N GLY A 166 -19.94 1.16 5.29
CA GLY A 166 -21.19 0.39 5.26
C GLY A 166 -22.47 1.22 5.26
N TYR A 167 -22.37 2.55 5.41
CA TYR A 167 -23.53 3.44 5.56
C TYR A 167 -23.43 4.64 4.62
N VAL A 168 -24.58 5.15 4.20
CA VAL A 168 -24.70 6.33 3.32
C VAL A 168 -23.95 7.53 3.90
N GLY A 169 -23.21 8.25 3.07
CA GLY A 169 -22.52 9.49 3.43
C GLY A 169 -21.24 9.32 4.26
N GLN A 170 -20.83 8.09 4.56
CA GLN A 170 -19.58 7.83 5.32
C GLN A 170 -18.41 7.46 4.45
N THR A 171 -18.65 7.04 3.21
CA THR A 171 -17.59 6.60 2.29
C THR A 171 -16.68 7.76 1.91
N ALA A 172 -17.23 8.91 1.52
CA ALA A 172 -16.41 10.09 1.20
C ALA A 172 -15.51 10.51 2.37
N LEU A 173 -16.05 10.56 3.60
CA LEU A 173 -15.29 10.91 4.79
C LEU A 173 -14.17 9.89 5.11
N LYS A 174 -14.47 8.61 4.92
CA LYS A 174 -13.48 7.53 5.12
C LYS A 174 -12.37 7.60 4.08
N THR A 175 -12.74 7.75 2.81
CA THR A 175 -11.81 7.91 1.70
C THR A 175 -10.94 9.14 1.89
N GLN A 176 -11.52 10.27 2.31
CA GLN A 176 -10.77 11.49 2.56
C GLN A 176 -9.71 11.32 3.65
N LYS A 177 -10.01 10.64 4.75
CA LYS A 177 -9.03 10.34 5.80
C LYS A 177 -7.86 9.48 5.28
N VAL A 178 -8.11 8.59 4.33
CA VAL A 178 -7.05 7.79 3.69
C VAL A 178 -6.20 8.68 2.78
N ILE A 179 -6.82 9.54 2.00
CA ILE A 179 -6.14 10.52 1.15
C ILE A 179 -5.26 11.45 1.98
N GLU A 180 -5.76 11.99 3.10
CA GLU A 180 -5.00 12.84 4.02
C GLU A 180 -3.72 12.15 4.53
N LYS A 181 -3.78 10.84 4.81
CA LYS A 181 -2.61 10.05 5.18
C LYS A 181 -1.63 9.86 4.01
N ALA A 182 -2.13 9.82 2.78
CA ALA A 182 -1.33 9.64 1.57
C ALA A 182 -0.72 10.94 1.06
N MET A 183 -1.15 12.10 1.56
CA MET A 183 -0.64 13.40 1.13
C MET A 183 0.87 13.50 1.29
N GLY A 184 1.54 13.96 0.24
CA GLY A 184 3.00 13.97 0.15
C GLY A 184 3.61 12.64 -0.29
N GLY A 185 2.79 11.65 -0.62
CA GLY A 185 3.21 10.28 -0.94
C GLY A 185 2.36 9.62 -2.01
N VAL A 186 2.34 8.30 -1.97
CA VAL A 186 1.61 7.45 -2.91
C VAL A 186 0.43 6.79 -2.21
N LEU A 187 -0.76 6.94 -2.79
CA LEU A 187 -1.94 6.14 -2.46
C LEU A 187 -1.97 4.93 -3.40
N PHE A 188 -1.77 3.74 -2.85
CA PHE A 188 -1.85 2.48 -3.58
C PHE A 188 -3.18 1.79 -3.26
N ILE A 189 -4.00 1.60 -4.29
CA ILE A 189 -5.30 0.94 -4.16
C ILE A 189 -5.19 -0.43 -4.83
N ASP A 190 -5.13 -1.47 -4.01
CA ASP A 190 -5.11 -2.84 -4.52
C ASP A 190 -6.52 -3.34 -4.86
N GLU A 191 -6.61 -4.20 -5.87
CA GLU A 191 -7.88 -4.70 -6.40
C GLU A 191 -8.90 -3.58 -6.66
N ALA A 192 -8.43 -2.45 -7.22
CA ALA A 192 -9.25 -1.24 -7.41
C ALA A 192 -10.53 -1.49 -8.23
N PHE A 193 -10.55 -2.48 -9.10
CA PHE A 193 -11.75 -2.90 -9.84
C PHE A 193 -12.92 -3.29 -8.92
N ALA A 194 -12.64 -3.69 -7.69
CA ALA A 194 -13.66 -3.99 -6.70
C ALA A 194 -14.47 -2.74 -6.26
N LEU A 195 -13.96 -1.53 -6.50
CA LEU A 195 -14.71 -0.28 -6.27
C LEU A 195 -15.87 -0.09 -7.25
N ASN A 196 -15.81 -0.71 -8.43
CA ASN A 196 -16.89 -0.67 -9.40
C ASN A 196 -17.92 -1.78 -9.12
N GLY A 197 -18.70 -1.61 -8.07
CA GLY A 197 -19.75 -2.56 -7.68
C GLY A 197 -20.97 -2.50 -8.60
N LYS A 198 -21.70 -3.61 -8.66
CA LYS A 198 -22.85 -3.80 -9.57
C LYS A 198 -24.21 -3.50 -8.92
N SER A 199 -24.28 -3.08 -7.66
CA SER A 199 -25.54 -2.84 -6.96
C SER A 199 -25.85 -1.35 -6.84
N GLU A 200 -27.14 -0.99 -6.89
CA GLU A 200 -27.62 0.39 -6.73
C GLU A 200 -27.25 1.02 -5.36
N ASN A 201 -26.90 0.19 -4.38
CA ASN A 201 -26.46 0.60 -3.05
C ASN A 201 -24.93 0.48 -2.87
N ASP A 202 -24.18 0.48 -3.96
CA ASP A 202 -22.73 0.37 -3.89
C ASP A 202 -22.08 1.76 -3.74
N PHE A 203 -21.48 2.00 -2.59
CA PHE A 203 -20.79 3.26 -2.29
C PHE A 203 -19.38 3.36 -2.89
N GLY A 204 -18.98 2.42 -3.74
CA GLY A 204 -17.67 2.44 -4.39
C GLY A 204 -17.50 3.63 -5.32
N GLN A 205 -18.58 4.05 -6.01
CA GLN A 205 -18.55 5.23 -6.86
C GLN A 205 -18.23 6.51 -6.07
N GLU A 206 -18.79 6.66 -4.86
CA GLU A 206 -18.49 7.79 -3.96
C GLU A 206 -17.00 7.83 -3.58
N ALA A 207 -16.37 6.67 -3.39
CA ALA A 207 -14.93 6.57 -3.15
C ALA A 207 -14.13 6.97 -4.40
N ILE A 208 -14.52 6.48 -5.59
CA ILE A 208 -13.88 6.83 -6.86
C ILE A 208 -13.92 8.35 -7.08
N ASP A 209 -15.09 8.96 -6.93
CA ASP A 209 -15.26 10.40 -7.15
C ASP A 209 -14.43 11.23 -6.16
N THR A 210 -14.33 10.77 -4.91
CA THR A 210 -13.49 11.41 -3.88
C THR A 210 -12.01 11.32 -4.24
N VAL A 211 -11.54 10.16 -4.73
CA VAL A 211 -10.15 9.97 -5.18
C VAL A 211 -9.87 10.82 -6.41
N LEU A 212 -10.75 10.82 -7.41
CA LEU A 212 -10.61 11.63 -8.63
C LEU A 212 -10.49 13.12 -8.33
N LYS A 213 -11.30 13.61 -7.38
CA LYS A 213 -11.21 14.99 -6.91
C LYS A 213 -9.87 15.27 -6.26
N ALA A 214 -9.40 14.40 -5.39
CA ALA A 214 -8.10 14.58 -4.73
C ALA A 214 -6.92 14.56 -5.72
N MET A 215 -6.98 13.73 -6.76
CA MET A 215 -5.97 13.69 -7.83
C MET A 215 -5.87 15.03 -8.58
N GLU A 216 -6.97 15.75 -8.70
CA GLU A 216 -6.99 17.09 -9.31
C GLU A 216 -6.51 18.17 -8.33
N ASP A 217 -7.08 18.17 -7.12
CA ASP A 217 -6.81 19.20 -6.11
C ASP A 217 -5.36 19.14 -5.59
N HIS A 218 -4.72 17.97 -5.61
CA HIS A 218 -3.39 17.69 -5.04
C HIS A 218 -2.41 17.09 -6.02
N ARG A 219 -2.57 17.34 -7.32
CA ARG A 219 -1.74 16.76 -8.39
C ARG A 219 -0.23 16.97 -8.24
N ASP A 220 0.18 18.01 -7.48
CA ASP A 220 1.58 18.35 -7.26
C ASP A 220 2.24 17.55 -6.11
N ASP A 221 1.46 16.90 -5.25
CA ASP A 221 1.98 16.21 -4.06
C ASP A 221 1.21 14.94 -3.66
N LEU A 222 0.45 14.37 -4.60
CA LEU A 222 -0.23 13.09 -4.43
C LEU A 222 -0.13 12.28 -5.72
N VAL A 223 0.38 11.07 -5.61
CA VAL A 223 0.34 10.08 -6.69
C VAL A 223 -0.61 8.96 -6.31
N VAL A 224 -1.49 8.58 -7.22
CA VAL A 224 -2.39 7.43 -7.04
C VAL A 224 -1.93 6.31 -7.97
N ILE A 225 -1.75 5.12 -7.40
CA ILE A 225 -1.47 3.89 -8.15
C ILE A 225 -2.63 2.94 -7.88
N VAL A 226 -3.28 2.49 -8.93
CA VAL A 226 -4.35 1.48 -8.85
C VAL A 226 -3.85 0.16 -9.39
N ALA A 227 -4.17 -0.95 -8.72
CA ALA A 227 -3.66 -2.27 -9.09
C ALA A 227 -4.77 -3.32 -9.18
N GLY A 228 -4.57 -4.35 -10.01
CA GLY A 228 -5.48 -5.47 -10.13
C GLY A 228 -5.21 -6.36 -11.33
N TYR A 229 -6.13 -7.27 -11.62
CA TYR A 229 -6.07 -8.16 -12.78
C TYR A 229 -6.27 -7.38 -14.07
N THR A 230 -5.51 -7.72 -15.11
CA THR A 230 -5.47 -6.98 -16.38
C THR A 230 -6.86 -6.71 -16.96
N ASP A 231 -7.67 -7.76 -17.17
CA ASP A 231 -8.99 -7.63 -17.78
C ASP A 231 -9.99 -6.84 -16.92
N LEU A 232 -9.85 -6.92 -15.60
CA LEU A 232 -10.73 -6.21 -14.66
C LEU A 232 -10.35 -4.75 -14.55
N MET A 233 -9.06 -4.45 -14.58
CA MET A 233 -8.56 -3.07 -14.54
C MET A 233 -8.86 -2.32 -15.82
N ASP A 234 -8.77 -2.96 -16.98
CA ASP A 234 -9.19 -2.37 -18.26
C ASP A 234 -10.65 -1.91 -18.20
N LYS A 235 -11.55 -2.80 -17.77
CA LYS A 235 -12.97 -2.48 -17.59
C LYS A 235 -13.20 -1.39 -16.54
N PHE A 236 -12.44 -1.40 -15.46
CA PHE A 236 -12.54 -0.43 -14.39
C PHE A 236 -12.17 0.98 -14.87
N ILE A 237 -11.04 1.13 -15.54
CA ILE A 237 -10.58 2.43 -16.05
C ILE A 237 -11.55 3.00 -17.08
N HIS A 238 -12.02 2.19 -18.03
CA HIS A 238 -12.94 2.62 -19.08
C HIS A 238 -14.40 2.78 -18.59
N SER A 239 -14.73 2.38 -17.36
CA SER A 239 -16.09 2.55 -16.81
C SER A 239 -16.41 4.01 -16.42
N ASN A 240 -15.40 4.85 -16.26
CA ASN A 240 -15.55 6.23 -15.80
C ASN A 240 -14.58 7.15 -16.57
N PRO A 241 -15.12 8.14 -17.33
CA PRO A 241 -14.28 9.08 -18.10
C PRO A 241 -13.26 9.84 -17.24
N GLY A 242 -13.58 10.07 -15.96
CA GLY A 242 -12.66 10.69 -15.00
C GLY A 242 -11.45 9.82 -14.68
N LEU A 243 -11.63 8.49 -14.60
CA LEU A 243 -10.53 7.54 -14.45
C LEU A 243 -9.68 7.51 -15.74
N GLU A 244 -10.32 7.36 -16.90
CA GLU A 244 -9.65 7.26 -18.19
C GLU A 244 -8.77 8.49 -18.50
N SER A 245 -9.24 9.69 -18.16
CA SER A 245 -8.49 10.92 -18.39
C SER A 245 -7.26 11.09 -17.49
N ARG A 246 -7.25 10.47 -16.30
CA ARG A 246 -6.17 10.62 -15.31
C ARG A 246 -5.19 9.45 -15.30
N PHE A 247 -5.67 8.24 -15.62
CA PHE A 247 -4.86 7.03 -15.68
C PHE A 247 -4.50 6.69 -17.12
N ASN A 248 -3.45 7.29 -17.62
CA ASN A 248 -2.98 7.12 -19.00
C ASN A 248 -1.71 6.26 -19.13
N ARG A 249 -1.22 5.70 -18.02
CA ARG A 249 0.00 4.88 -17.97
C ARG A 249 -0.27 3.55 -17.30
N PHE A 250 -0.03 2.49 -18.05
CA PHE A 250 -0.26 1.10 -17.63
C PHE A 250 1.09 0.38 -17.56
N LEU A 251 1.36 -0.25 -16.42
CA LEU A 251 2.50 -1.13 -16.22
C LEU A 251 1.97 -2.56 -16.11
N LEU A 252 2.36 -3.39 -17.06
CA LEU A 252 2.00 -4.81 -17.09
C LEU A 252 3.05 -5.62 -16.32
N PHE A 253 2.61 -6.28 -15.28
CA PHE A 253 3.39 -7.23 -14.50
C PHE A 253 3.12 -8.63 -15.03
N GLU A 254 4.02 -9.09 -15.87
CA GLU A 254 3.96 -10.45 -16.43
C GLU A 254 4.24 -11.48 -15.34
N ASP A 255 3.77 -12.71 -15.57
CA ASP A 255 4.08 -13.83 -14.68
C ASP A 255 5.56 -14.18 -14.77
N TYR A 256 6.13 -14.59 -13.65
CA TYR A 256 7.51 -15.06 -13.63
C TYR A 256 7.66 -16.38 -14.36
N THR A 257 8.74 -16.51 -15.10
CA THR A 257 9.15 -17.80 -15.68
C THR A 257 9.61 -18.76 -14.58
N ALA A 258 9.63 -20.05 -14.85
CA ALA A 258 10.10 -21.06 -13.90
C ALA A 258 11.52 -20.78 -13.40
N ASP A 259 12.41 -20.31 -14.29
CA ASP A 259 13.80 -19.96 -13.92
C ASP A 259 13.86 -18.71 -13.00
N GLU A 260 13.02 -17.71 -13.23
CA GLU A 260 12.89 -16.54 -12.36
C GLU A 260 12.31 -16.92 -11.00
N MET A 261 11.32 -17.81 -10.97
CA MET A 261 10.76 -18.34 -9.72
C MET A 261 11.82 -19.04 -8.87
N VAL A 262 12.68 -19.88 -9.48
CA VAL A 262 13.81 -20.50 -8.78
C VAL A 262 14.80 -19.45 -8.25
N GLN A 263 15.08 -18.40 -9.03
CA GLN A 263 15.96 -17.32 -8.57
C GLN A 263 15.35 -16.54 -7.39
N ILE A 264 14.03 -16.26 -7.43
CA ILE A 264 13.30 -15.62 -6.33
C ILE A 264 13.36 -16.49 -5.08
N PHE A 265 13.15 -17.81 -5.24
CA PHE A 265 13.23 -18.77 -4.15
C PHE A 265 14.64 -18.82 -3.55
N ASP A 266 15.69 -18.90 -4.38
CA ASP A 266 17.09 -18.84 -3.94
C ASP A 266 17.40 -17.53 -3.18
N MET A 267 16.89 -16.41 -3.64
CA MET A 267 17.05 -15.12 -2.98
C MET A 267 16.37 -15.12 -1.60
N GLN A 268 15.17 -15.66 -1.48
CA GLN A 268 14.46 -15.76 -0.20
C GLN A 268 15.18 -16.72 0.76
N CYS A 269 15.67 -17.85 0.26
CA CYS A 269 16.49 -18.76 1.06
C CYS A 269 17.73 -18.04 1.62
N LYS A 270 18.46 -17.31 0.78
CA LYS A 270 19.63 -16.54 1.22
C LYS A 270 19.28 -15.49 2.29
N LYS A 271 18.17 -14.76 2.12
CA LYS A 271 17.68 -13.79 3.12
C LYS A 271 17.32 -14.48 4.45
N GLY A 272 16.75 -15.67 4.40
CA GLY A 272 16.42 -16.48 5.56
C GLY A 272 17.60 -17.29 6.14
N CYS A 273 18.82 -17.10 5.60
CA CYS A 273 20.00 -17.90 5.95
C CYS A 273 19.84 -19.40 5.68
N TYR A 274 18.99 -19.77 4.72
CA TYR A 274 18.86 -21.15 4.23
C TYR A 274 19.70 -21.37 2.97
N ARG A 275 20.11 -22.59 2.74
CA ARG A 275 20.80 -23.01 1.52
C ARG A 275 20.04 -24.16 0.88
N LEU A 276 19.69 -23.99 -0.40
CA LEU A 276 19.12 -25.07 -1.19
C LEU A 276 20.21 -26.10 -1.52
N THR A 277 19.89 -27.39 -1.34
CA THR A 277 20.77 -28.47 -1.80
C THR A 277 20.66 -28.65 -3.31
N GLU A 278 21.71 -29.17 -3.93
CA GLU A 278 21.75 -29.42 -5.38
C GLU A 278 20.61 -30.33 -5.85
N ASP A 279 20.28 -31.34 -5.02
CA ASP A 279 19.21 -32.31 -5.32
C ASP A 279 17.79 -31.71 -5.22
N ALA A 280 17.60 -30.67 -4.41
CA ALA A 280 16.31 -30.00 -4.24
C ALA A 280 16.02 -28.99 -5.37
N ARG A 281 17.05 -28.48 -6.04
CA ARG A 281 16.92 -27.45 -7.08
C ARG A 281 16.04 -27.87 -8.29
N PRO A 282 16.20 -29.06 -8.87
CA PRO A 282 15.31 -29.55 -9.93
C PRO A 282 13.86 -29.68 -9.46
N LEU A 283 13.63 -30.16 -8.24
CA LEU A 283 12.30 -30.33 -7.67
C LEU A 283 11.55 -28.99 -7.51
N VAL A 284 12.25 -27.94 -7.10
CA VAL A 284 11.66 -26.58 -7.00
C VAL A 284 11.29 -26.01 -8.38
N ARG A 285 12.01 -26.42 -9.44
CA ARG A 285 11.72 -25.96 -10.80
C ARG A 285 10.51 -26.64 -11.41
N ASP A 286 10.31 -27.93 -11.07
CA ASP A 286 9.24 -28.77 -11.63
C ASP A 286 7.89 -28.57 -10.90
N TYR A 287 7.89 -27.87 -9.77
CA TYR A 287 6.71 -27.59 -8.96
C TYR A 287 6.07 -26.27 -9.36
#